data_4b8927c67bfb1d8f841bfed36ec59fc0
#
_entry.id   4b8927c67bfb1d8f841bfed36ec59fc0
#
_cell.length_a   1.000
_cell.length_b   1.000
_cell.length_c   1.000
_cell.angle_alpha   90.00
_cell.angle_beta   90.00
_cell.angle_gamma   90.00
#
_symmetry.space_group_name_H-M   'P 1'
#
loop_
_entity.id
_entity.type
_entity.pdbx_description
1 polymer ?
#
loop_
_entity_poly.entity_id
_entity_poly.type
_entity_poly.pdbx_seq_one_letter_code
_entity_poly.pdbx_strand_id
1 'polypeptide(L)'
;MMHKVYLTNAAQQDLLDLYQYVERNDVPGKADYVLDQLQQLVESLAELPTRGAVVKELALLGIHEYRELYFKPYRVIYRQLPSGVYVYLIADGRRNMQSLLQRRLLG
;
A
#
# COMPACT_ATOMS: atom_id res chain seq x y z
N MET A 1 8.11 7.88 -19.14
CA MET A 1 7.03 8.84 -18.87
C MET A 1 6.56 8.69 -17.43
N MET A 2 6.38 9.81 -16.74
CA MET A 2 5.93 9.80 -15.34
C MET A 2 4.42 9.65 -15.27
N HIS A 3 3.98 8.73 -14.41
CA HIS A 3 2.56 8.57 -14.08
C HIS A 3 2.24 9.33 -12.82
N LYS A 4 1.04 9.88 -12.72
CA LYS A 4 0.58 10.48 -11.47
C LYS A 4 0.26 9.37 -10.47
N VAL A 5 0.65 9.58 -9.22
CA VAL A 5 0.42 8.61 -8.14
C VAL A 5 -0.41 9.29 -7.05
N TYR A 6 -1.51 8.64 -6.70
CA TYR A 6 -2.45 9.15 -5.70
C TYR A 6 -2.62 8.15 -4.58
N LEU A 7 -2.84 8.66 -3.37
CA LEU A 7 -3.32 7.84 -2.26
C LEU A 7 -4.80 8.16 -2.05
N THR A 8 -5.63 7.12 -1.94
CA THR A 8 -7.01 7.33 -1.52
C THR A 8 -7.02 7.91 -0.10
N ASN A 9 -8.15 8.52 0.30
CA ASN A 9 -8.28 9.01 1.67
C ASN A 9 -8.04 7.90 2.69
N ALA A 10 -8.53 6.70 2.41
CA ALA A 10 -8.33 5.55 3.29
C ALA A 10 -6.85 5.16 3.38
N ALA A 11 -6.11 5.20 2.26
CA ALA A 11 -4.68 4.90 2.27
C ALA A 11 -3.89 5.97 3.03
N GLN A 12 -4.27 7.23 2.92
CA GLN A 12 -3.66 8.30 3.71
C GLN A 12 -3.88 8.06 5.21
N GLN A 13 -5.08 7.66 5.58
CA GLN A 13 -5.39 7.33 6.97
C GLN A 13 -4.60 6.11 7.44
N ASP A 14 -4.40 5.12 6.57
CA ASP A 14 -3.55 3.97 6.87
C ASP A 14 -2.14 4.40 7.27
N LEU A 15 -1.55 5.32 6.50
CA LEU A 15 -0.21 5.84 6.79
C LEU A 15 -0.16 6.54 8.14
N LEU A 16 -1.16 7.36 8.43
CA LEU A 16 -1.22 8.08 9.70
C LEU A 16 -1.34 7.12 10.87
N ASP A 17 -2.24 6.14 10.77
CA ASP A 17 -2.46 5.15 11.82
C ASP A 17 -1.22 4.32 12.06
N LEU A 18 -0.57 3.90 10.99
CA LEU A 18 0.66 3.12 11.04
C LEU A 18 1.79 3.92 11.70
N TYR A 19 1.95 5.18 11.30
CA TYR A 19 2.95 6.05 11.88
C TYR A 19 2.76 6.19 13.40
N GLN A 20 1.52 6.47 13.82
CA GLN A 20 1.20 6.62 15.25
C GLN A 20 1.45 5.32 16.01
N TYR A 21 1.10 4.18 15.44
CA TYR A 21 1.32 2.89 16.06
C TYR A 21 2.81 2.61 16.27
N VAL A 22 3.63 2.83 15.23
CA VAL A 22 5.08 2.60 15.33
C VAL A 22 5.71 3.57 16.32
N GLU A 23 5.25 4.84 16.32
CA GLU A 23 5.77 5.85 17.23
C GLU A 23 5.54 5.46 18.70
N ARG A 24 4.38 4.86 19.00
CA ARG A 24 4.04 4.44 20.37
C ARG A 24 4.73 3.13 20.79
N ASN A 25 5.00 2.24 19.85
CA ASN A 25 5.35 0.84 20.16
C ASN A 25 6.77 0.47 19.74
N ASP A 26 7.54 1.38 19.20
CA ASP A 26 8.90 1.10 18.74
C ASP A 26 9.86 2.18 19.22
N VAL A 27 11.15 2.03 18.89
CA VAL A 27 12.18 2.97 19.33
C VAL A 27 12.02 4.33 18.65
N PRO A 28 12.48 5.42 19.28
CA PRO A 28 12.43 6.75 18.66
C PRO A 28 13.09 6.77 17.28
N GLY A 29 12.43 7.45 16.33
CA GLY A 29 12.91 7.57 14.95
C GLY A 29 12.47 6.46 14.03
N LYS A 30 11.96 5.34 14.55
CA LYS A 30 11.53 4.22 13.71
C LYS A 30 10.33 4.59 12.85
N ALA A 31 9.36 5.33 13.40
CA ALA A 31 8.17 5.74 12.65
C ALA A 31 8.55 6.61 11.46
N ASP A 32 9.47 7.56 11.65
CA ASP A 32 9.94 8.42 10.55
C ASP A 32 10.64 7.62 9.48
N TYR A 33 11.46 6.65 9.88
CA TYR A 33 12.16 5.78 8.93
C TYR A 33 11.18 4.97 8.10
N VAL A 34 10.19 4.33 8.75
CA VAL A 34 9.18 3.53 8.06
C VAL A 34 8.37 4.39 7.09
N LEU A 35 7.93 5.56 7.53
CA LEU A 35 7.18 6.48 6.69
C LEU A 35 7.98 6.87 5.44
N ASP A 36 9.25 7.22 5.63
CA ASP A 36 10.13 7.60 4.53
C ASP A 36 10.27 6.46 3.50
N GLN A 37 10.47 5.22 3.98
CA GLN A 37 10.60 4.06 3.11
C GLN A 37 9.31 3.79 2.33
N LEU A 38 8.16 3.89 2.98
CA LEU A 38 6.87 3.69 2.31
C LEU A 38 6.62 4.79 1.29
N GLN A 39 6.97 6.03 1.57
CA GLN A 39 6.84 7.13 0.62
C GLN A 39 7.71 6.89 -0.62
N GLN A 40 8.94 6.43 -0.43
CA GLN A 40 9.82 6.10 -1.56
C GLN A 40 9.24 5.00 -2.44
N LEU A 41 8.64 3.97 -1.84
CA LEU A 41 7.97 2.91 -2.59
C LEU A 41 6.82 3.47 -3.43
N VAL A 42 5.98 4.29 -2.81
CA VAL A 42 4.85 4.90 -3.51
C VAL A 42 5.33 5.78 -4.67
N GLU A 43 6.34 6.61 -4.43
CA GLU A 43 6.90 7.48 -5.46
C GLU A 43 7.50 6.71 -6.63
N SER A 44 8.05 5.53 -6.37
CA SER A 44 8.63 4.69 -7.44
C SER A 44 7.60 4.26 -8.48
N LEU A 45 6.32 4.26 -8.12
CA LEU A 45 5.24 3.90 -9.05
C LEU A 45 5.02 4.93 -10.15
N ALA A 46 5.54 6.15 -9.97
CA ALA A 46 5.46 7.17 -11.01
C ALA A 46 6.22 6.77 -12.29
N GLU A 47 7.31 6.04 -12.14
CA GLU A 47 8.11 5.58 -13.29
C GLU A 47 7.80 4.14 -13.67
N LEU A 48 7.55 3.27 -12.69
CA LEU A 48 7.38 1.84 -12.90
C LEU A 48 6.07 1.35 -12.27
N PRO A 49 4.92 1.73 -12.86
CA PRO A 49 3.62 1.40 -12.26
C PRO A 49 3.30 -0.11 -12.27
N THR A 50 3.99 -0.91 -13.08
CA THR A 50 3.76 -2.34 -13.16
C THR A 50 4.80 -3.16 -12.39
N ARG A 51 5.66 -2.51 -11.60
CA ARG A 51 6.76 -3.21 -10.91
C ARG A 51 6.29 -4.17 -9.81
N GLY A 52 5.10 -3.96 -9.27
CA GLY A 52 4.60 -4.79 -8.20
C GLY A 52 4.07 -6.13 -8.66
N ALA A 53 3.92 -7.06 -7.72
CA ALA A 53 3.34 -8.38 -7.97
C ALA A 53 1.82 -8.33 -7.86
N VAL A 54 1.13 -9.24 -8.54
CA VAL A 54 -0.32 -9.40 -8.38
C VAL A 54 -0.62 -9.81 -6.94
N VAL A 55 -1.69 -9.27 -6.37
CA VAL A 55 -2.10 -9.55 -5.00
C VAL A 55 -2.76 -10.94 -4.96
N LYS A 56 -2.10 -11.90 -4.33
CA LYS A 56 -2.53 -13.31 -4.37
C LYS A 56 -3.92 -13.54 -3.78
N GLU A 57 -4.26 -12.85 -2.70
CA GLU A 57 -5.56 -12.98 -2.05
C GLU A 57 -6.70 -12.56 -2.97
N LEU A 58 -6.46 -11.59 -3.84
CA LEU A 58 -7.44 -11.13 -4.82
C LEU A 58 -7.43 -12.00 -6.06
N ALA A 59 -6.25 -12.46 -6.48
CA ALA A 59 -6.11 -13.35 -7.63
C ALA A 59 -6.90 -14.64 -7.44
N LEU A 60 -6.95 -15.17 -6.21
CA LEU A 60 -7.75 -16.35 -5.87
C LEU A 60 -9.25 -16.12 -6.10
N LEU A 61 -9.69 -14.85 -6.10
CA LEU A 61 -11.07 -14.48 -6.36
C LEU A 61 -11.29 -14.06 -7.82
N GLY A 62 -10.28 -14.24 -8.67
CA GLY A 62 -10.36 -13.85 -10.07
C GLY A 62 -10.10 -12.36 -10.31
N ILE A 63 -9.59 -11.64 -9.33
CA ILE A 63 -9.33 -10.20 -9.41
C ILE A 63 -7.83 -9.98 -9.59
N HIS A 64 -7.43 -9.54 -10.78
CA HIS A 64 -6.01 -9.43 -11.15
C HIS A 64 -5.53 -7.99 -11.38
N GLU A 65 -6.41 -7.00 -11.17
CA GLU A 65 -6.10 -5.60 -11.47
C GLU A 65 -5.20 -4.94 -10.45
N TYR A 66 -5.10 -5.51 -9.26
CA TYR A 66 -4.33 -4.94 -8.17
C TYR A 66 -2.94 -5.55 -8.08
N ARG A 67 -1.97 -4.71 -7.73
CA ARG A 67 -0.59 -5.10 -7.51
C ARG A 67 -0.14 -4.64 -6.14
N GLU A 68 1.00 -5.16 -5.68
CA GLU A 68 1.53 -4.78 -4.38
C GLU A 68 3.03 -4.62 -4.40
N LEU A 69 3.49 -3.73 -3.53
CA LEU A 69 4.90 -3.58 -3.18
C LEU A 69 5.06 -3.90 -1.70
N TYR A 70 6.28 -4.25 -1.32
CA TYR A 70 6.60 -4.60 0.06
C TYR A 70 7.68 -3.70 0.61
N PHE A 71 7.50 -3.28 1.84
CA PHE A 71 8.56 -2.89 2.76
C PHE A 71 8.26 -3.63 4.06
N LYS A 72 8.90 -4.79 4.24
CA LYS A 72 8.54 -5.72 5.33
C LYS A 72 8.46 -5.03 6.69
N PRO A 73 7.39 -5.27 7.45
CA PRO A 73 6.28 -6.20 7.18
C PRO A 73 5.11 -5.60 6.40
N TYR A 74 5.27 -4.40 5.86
CA TYR A 74 4.16 -3.63 5.28
C TYR A 74 3.94 -3.97 3.82
N ARG A 75 2.67 -3.95 3.41
CA ARG A 75 2.23 -4.14 2.03
C ARG A 75 1.54 -2.88 1.54
N VAL A 76 1.87 -2.47 0.31
CA VAL A 76 1.27 -1.32 -0.37
C VAL A 76 0.48 -1.87 -1.55
N ILE A 77 -0.84 -1.77 -1.49
CA ILE A 77 -1.75 -2.33 -2.51
C ILE A 77 -2.22 -1.18 -3.41
N TYR A 78 -2.03 -1.34 -4.72
CA TYR A 78 -2.33 -0.29 -5.67
C TYR A 78 -2.93 -0.85 -6.96
N ARG A 79 -3.46 0.04 -7.77
CA ARG A 79 -3.98 -0.28 -9.10
C ARG A 79 -3.62 0.82 -10.09
N GLN A 80 -3.22 0.44 -11.29
CA GLN A 80 -3.00 1.39 -12.37
C GLN A 80 -4.30 1.58 -13.15
N LEU A 81 -4.72 2.83 -13.29
CA LEU A 81 -5.87 3.23 -14.12
C LEU A 81 -5.38 4.19 -15.20
N PRO A 82 -6.20 4.44 -16.24
CA PRO A 82 -5.79 5.39 -17.30
C PRO A 82 -5.41 6.78 -16.76
N SER A 83 -6.05 7.23 -15.68
CA SER A 83 -5.79 8.54 -15.10
C SER A 83 -4.60 8.59 -14.14
N GLY A 84 -4.04 7.44 -13.75
CA GLY A 84 -2.89 7.38 -12.85
C GLY A 84 -2.85 6.11 -12.03
N VAL A 85 -1.94 6.10 -11.07
CA VAL A 85 -1.75 4.98 -10.16
C VAL A 85 -2.39 5.35 -8.83
N TYR A 86 -3.22 4.46 -8.29
CA TYR A 86 -3.96 4.73 -7.07
C TYR A 86 -3.57 3.70 -6.01
N VAL A 87 -3.10 4.19 -4.86
CA VAL A 87 -2.81 3.35 -3.70
C VAL A 87 -4.06 3.28 -2.84
N TYR A 88 -4.54 2.05 -2.58
CA TYR A 88 -5.81 1.82 -1.88
C TYR A 88 -5.64 1.37 -0.44
N LEU A 89 -4.51 0.73 -0.12
CA LEU A 89 -4.31 0.13 1.20
C LEU A 89 -2.83 0.06 1.52
N ILE A 90 -2.48 0.48 2.73
CA ILE A 90 -1.12 0.29 3.27
C ILE A 90 -1.31 -0.35 4.63
N ALA A 91 -0.81 -1.57 4.81
CA ALA A 91 -1.04 -2.32 6.03
C ALA A 91 0.09 -3.27 6.34
N ASP A 92 0.22 -3.61 7.61
CA ASP A 92 1.08 -4.69 8.06
C ASP A 92 0.56 -6.00 7.46
N GLY A 93 1.38 -6.67 6.65
CA GLY A 93 0.99 -7.86 5.92
C GLY A 93 0.73 -9.09 6.79
N ARG A 94 1.03 -9.01 8.09
CA ARG A 94 0.75 -10.07 9.05
C ARG A 94 -0.70 -10.05 9.53
N ARG A 95 -1.44 -8.96 9.26
CA ARG A 95 -2.87 -8.89 9.56
C ARG A 95 -3.65 -9.86 8.67
N ASN A 96 -4.92 -10.09 8.99
CA ASN A 96 -5.82 -10.88 8.14
C ASN A 96 -6.09 -10.08 6.85
N MET A 97 -5.21 -10.27 5.87
CA MET A 97 -5.26 -9.49 4.63
C MET A 97 -6.49 -9.85 3.79
N GLN A 98 -6.93 -11.11 3.82
CA GLN A 98 -8.12 -11.53 3.07
C GLN A 98 -9.34 -10.69 3.51
N SER A 99 -9.58 -10.61 4.81
CA SER A 99 -10.70 -9.84 5.37
C SER A 99 -10.53 -8.35 5.11
N LEU A 100 -9.32 -7.84 5.30
CA LEU A 100 -9.03 -6.41 5.14
C LEU A 100 -9.25 -5.96 3.69
N LEU A 101 -8.75 -6.75 2.73
CA LEU A 101 -8.92 -6.46 1.31
C LEU A 101 -10.38 -6.52 0.88
N GLN A 102 -11.13 -7.51 1.38
CA GLN A 102 -12.56 -7.60 1.08
C GLN A 102 -13.30 -6.35 1.55
N ARG A 103 -13.06 -5.91 2.77
CA ARG A 103 -13.73 -4.72 3.31
C ARG A 103 -13.34 -3.46 2.56
N ARG A 104 -12.06 -3.30 2.24
CA ARG A 104 -11.54 -2.08 1.63
C ARG A 104 -11.92 -1.97 0.15
N LEU A 105 -11.86 -3.07 -0.60
CA LEU A 105 -11.97 -3.05 -2.06
C LEU A 105 -13.27 -3.61 -2.58
N LEU A 106 -13.91 -4.53 -1.87
CA LEU A 106 -15.09 -5.25 -2.37
C LEU A 106 -16.34 -4.98 -1.55
N GLY A 107 -16.18 -4.44 -0.40
CA GLY A 107 -17.29 -4.11 0.48
C GLY A 107 -17.73 -2.69 0.31
#